data_3eff737805fc5332a5896935ec370151
#
_entry.id   3eff737805fc5332a5896935ec370151
#
_cell.length_a   1.000
_cell.length_b   1.000
_cell.length_c   1.000
_cell.angle_alpha   90.00
_cell.angle_beta   90.00
_cell.angle_gamma   90.00
#
_symmetry.space_group_name_H-M   'P 1'
#
loop_
_entity.id
_entity.type
_entity.pdbx_description
1 polymer ?
#
loop_
_entity_poly.entity_id
_entity_poly.type
_entity_poly.pdbx_seq_one_letter_code
_entity_poly.pdbx_strand_id
1 'polypeptide(L)'
;MSDFLTIDIRGYKADLPILPLPSGINIAFFNLHGNVEMTEHCGKELAEYLKDCDVLITAESKGLQLCHVTARELGHKYYAVARKSRKLYMQDGIDVEYGSSITTGKPQRLFLSKHDMELLKGKKVGIVDDVVSTGESLAGLEKLVEKAGGIVAK
;
A
#
# COMPACT_ATOMS: atom_id res chain seq x y z
N MET A 1 2.37 19.29 -26.39
CA MET A 1 3.36 18.20 -26.31
C MET A 1 3.38 17.65 -24.89
N SER A 2 3.09 16.39 -24.72
CA SER A 2 3.12 15.78 -23.39
C SER A 2 4.54 15.31 -23.10
N ASP A 3 5.05 15.74 -21.96
CA ASP A 3 6.34 15.30 -21.50
C ASP A 3 6.18 14.03 -20.65
N PHE A 4 7.11 13.12 -20.82
CA PHE A 4 7.15 11.85 -20.10
C PHE A 4 8.52 11.63 -19.48
N LEU A 5 8.53 10.97 -18.35
CA LEU A 5 9.74 10.38 -17.79
C LEU A 5 9.66 8.87 -18.00
N THR A 6 10.62 8.31 -18.73
CA THR A 6 10.70 6.87 -18.90
C THR A 6 11.51 6.26 -17.76
N ILE A 7 10.94 5.30 -17.07
CA ILE A 7 11.62 4.54 -16.01
C ILE A 7 11.69 3.07 -16.40
N ASP A 8 12.68 2.38 -15.86
CA ASP A 8 12.83 0.94 -15.99
C ASP A 8 12.52 0.28 -14.65
N ILE A 9 11.45 -0.51 -14.63
CA ILE A 9 11.03 -1.26 -13.44
C ILE A 9 11.45 -2.72 -13.64
N ARG A 10 12.73 -2.98 -13.37
CA ARG A 10 13.32 -4.33 -13.47
C ARG A 10 12.98 -5.00 -14.81
N GLY A 11 13.27 -4.30 -15.90
CA GLY A 11 13.04 -4.78 -17.25
C GLY A 11 11.74 -4.34 -17.92
N TYR A 12 10.82 -3.75 -17.17
CA TYR A 12 9.61 -3.16 -17.73
C TYR A 12 9.79 -1.65 -17.85
N LYS A 13 9.71 -1.15 -19.06
CA LYS A 13 9.83 0.29 -19.33
C LYS A 13 8.47 0.95 -19.28
N ALA A 14 8.34 1.96 -18.44
CA ALA A 14 7.10 2.71 -18.24
C ALA A 14 7.34 4.19 -18.53
N ASP A 15 6.46 4.78 -19.31
CA ASP A 15 6.44 6.22 -19.57
C ASP A 15 5.48 6.88 -18.61
N LEU A 16 6.01 7.66 -17.67
CA LEU A 16 5.21 8.36 -16.69
C LEU A 16 4.94 9.78 -17.15
N PRO A 17 3.67 10.21 -17.24
CA PRO A 17 3.37 11.58 -17.62
C PRO A 17 3.87 12.55 -16.56
N ILE A 18 4.41 13.68 -17.01
CA ILE A 18 4.87 14.75 -16.12
C ILE A 18 3.70 15.72 -15.94
N LEU A 19 3.28 15.90 -14.69
CA LEU A 19 2.15 16.74 -14.33
C LEU A 19 2.61 17.90 -13.46
N PRO A 20 2.14 19.14 -13.77
CA PRO A 20 2.41 20.27 -12.91
C PRO A 20 1.51 20.27 -11.68
N LEU A 21 2.08 20.53 -10.51
CA LEU A 21 1.32 20.78 -9.30
C LEU A 21 1.04 22.28 -9.14
N PRO A 22 -0.01 22.65 -8.39
CA PRO A 22 -0.30 24.05 -8.09
C PRO A 22 0.86 24.80 -7.45
N SER A 23 1.75 24.08 -6.76
CA SER A 23 2.97 24.65 -6.16
C SER A 23 4.05 25.04 -7.17
N GLY A 24 3.86 24.71 -8.46
CA GLY A 24 4.85 24.93 -9.50
C GLY A 24 5.86 23.79 -9.69
N ILE A 25 5.76 22.76 -8.86
CA ILE A 25 6.62 21.56 -8.97
C ILE A 25 5.98 20.61 -9.98
N ASN A 26 6.82 20.01 -10.82
CA ASN A 26 6.39 18.94 -11.74
C ASN A 26 6.66 17.60 -11.11
N ILE A 27 5.69 16.69 -11.23
CA ILE A 27 5.84 15.31 -10.77
C ILE A 27 5.71 14.33 -11.94
N ALA A 28 6.46 13.25 -11.89
CA ALA A 28 6.25 12.10 -12.77
C ALA A 28 5.15 11.25 -12.12
N PHE A 29 4.02 11.14 -12.78
CA PHE A 29 2.83 10.51 -12.22
C PHE A 29 2.86 8.99 -12.40
N PHE A 30 3.11 8.28 -11.31
CA PHE A 30 3.06 6.81 -11.29
C PHE A 30 1.65 6.38 -10.90
N ASN A 31 0.99 5.66 -11.79
CA ASN A 31 -0.39 5.24 -11.58
C ASN A 31 -0.61 3.81 -12.11
N LEU A 32 -0.96 2.91 -11.20
CA LEU A 32 -1.27 1.52 -11.55
C LEU A 32 -2.74 1.29 -11.89
N HIS A 33 -3.63 2.24 -11.55
CA HIS A 33 -5.07 2.08 -11.76
C HIS A 33 -5.39 1.81 -13.24
N GLY A 34 -5.99 0.65 -13.51
CA GLY A 34 -6.36 0.25 -14.84
C GLY A 34 -5.21 -0.26 -15.73
N ASN A 35 -3.97 -0.21 -15.25
CA ASN A 35 -2.82 -0.69 -15.99
C ASN A 35 -2.52 -2.15 -15.60
N VAL A 36 -3.09 -3.08 -16.35
CA VAL A 36 -2.95 -4.51 -16.08
C VAL A 36 -1.51 -4.98 -16.22
N GLU A 37 -0.88 -4.64 -17.32
CA GLU A 37 0.47 -5.10 -17.66
C GLU A 37 1.51 -4.65 -16.62
N MET A 38 1.51 -3.37 -16.26
CA MET A 38 2.44 -2.83 -15.28
C MET A 38 2.16 -3.37 -13.88
N THR A 39 0.89 -3.52 -13.50
CA THR A 39 0.51 -4.09 -12.21
C THR A 39 0.95 -5.55 -12.09
N GLU A 40 0.74 -6.34 -13.13
CA GLU A 40 1.18 -7.74 -13.15
C GLU A 40 2.69 -7.86 -13.02
N HIS A 41 3.43 -7.03 -13.76
CA HIS A 41 4.88 -7.03 -13.68
C HIS A 41 5.37 -6.66 -12.28
N CYS A 42 4.88 -5.55 -11.74
CA CYS A 42 5.28 -5.07 -10.41
C CYS A 42 4.90 -6.08 -9.32
N GLY A 43 3.73 -6.68 -9.42
CA GLY A 43 3.28 -7.68 -8.45
C GLY A 43 4.16 -8.92 -8.42
N LYS A 44 4.59 -9.40 -9.58
CA LYS A 44 5.52 -10.54 -9.69
C LYS A 44 6.88 -10.20 -9.09
N GLU A 45 7.40 -9.02 -9.37
CA GLU A 45 8.68 -8.58 -8.83
C GLU A 45 8.63 -8.44 -7.31
N LEU A 46 7.55 -7.85 -6.78
CA LEU A 46 7.37 -7.73 -5.34
C LEU A 46 7.20 -9.08 -4.65
N ALA A 47 6.55 -10.03 -5.31
CA ALA A 47 6.37 -11.36 -4.74
C ALA A 47 7.72 -12.03 -4.43
N GLU A 48 8.70 -11.89 -5.30
CA GLU A 48 10.04 -12.42 -5.06
C GLU A 48 10.67 -11.80 -3.81
N TYR A 49 10.46 -10.51 -3.62
CA TYR A 49 10.99 -9.78 -2.47
C TYR A 49 10.26 -10.13 -1.16
N LEU A 50 8.98 -10.45 -1.24
CA LEU A 50 8.10 -10.68 -0.09
C LEU A 50 7.84 -12.17 0.19
N LYS A 51 8.55 -13.06 -0.45
CA LYS A 51 8.30 -14.51 -0.34
C LYS A 51 8.41 -15.08 1.08
N ASP A 52 9.12 -14.40 1.98
CA ASP A 52 9.26 -14.83 3.37
C ASP A 52 8.13 -14.30 4.28
N CYS A 53 7.22 -13.50 3.73
CA CYS A 53 6.08 -12.98 4.47
C CYS A 53 4.93 -13.97 4.46
N ASP A 54 4.25 -14.09 5.61
CA ASP A 54 3.10 -14.99 5.76
C ASP A 54 1.81 -14.38 5.22
N VAL A 55 1.73 -13.06 5.24
CA VAL A 55 0.54 -12.30 4.83
C VAL A 55 0.95 -10.88 4.45
N LEU A 56 0.15 -10.25 3.61
CA LEU A 56 0.38 -8.87 3.16
C LEU A 56 -0.69 -7.94 3.70
N ILE A 57 -0.33 -6.67 3.83
CA ILE A 57 -1.26 -5.58 4.14
C ILE A 57 -1.04 -4.41 3.18
N THR A 58 -2.10 -3.76 2.81
CA THR A 58 -2.06 -2.50 2.06
C THR A 58 -3.14 -1.56 2.56
N ALA A 59 -3.05 -0.29 2.20
CA ALA A 59 -4.10 0.68 2.47
C ALA A 59 -4.86 0.99 1.18
N GLU A 60 -6.16 1.25 1.30
CA GLU A 60 -6.94 1.70 0.15
C GLU A 60 -6.43 3.06 -0.34
N SER A 61 -6.47 3.42 -1.63
CA SER A 61 -7.01 2.57 -2.69
C SER A 61 -5.94 2.17 -3.71
N LYS A 62 -4.86 2.94 -3.85
CA LYS A 62 -3.90 2.77 -4.95
C LYS A 62 -3.02 1.54 -4.84
N GLY A 63 -2.81 1.03 -3.64
CA GLY A 63 -2.02 -0.18 -3.42
C GLY A 63 -2.81 -1.48 -3.57
N LEU A 64 -4.14 -1.41 -3.68
CA LEU A 64 -5.00 -2.60 -3.68
C LEU A 64 -4.68 -3.57 -4.80
N GLN A 65 -4.64 -3.12 -6.03
CA GLN A 65 -4.40 -4.00 -7.17
C GLN A 65 -3.01 -4.60 -7.15
N LEU A 66 -2.01 -3.83 -6.74
CA LEU A 66 -0.64 -4.30 -6.60
C LEU A 66 -0.54 -5.38 -5.52
N CYS A 67 -1.13 -5.14 -4.36
CA CYS A 67 -1.16 -6.10 -3.26
C CYS A 67 -1.89 -7.38 -3.66
N HIS A 68 -3.00 -7.26 -4.39
CA HIS A 68 -3.77 -8.41 -4.87
C HIS A 68 -2.92 -9.32 -5.75
N VAL A 69 -2.26 -8.75 -6.75
CA VAL A 69 -1.39 -9.52 -7.66
C VAL A 69 -0.23 -10.17 -6.89
N THR A 70 0.40 -9.41 -6.00
CA THR A 70 1.52 -9.91 -5.18
C THR A 70 1.09 -11.09 -4.32
N ALA A 71 -0.05 -10.96 -3.62
CA ALA A 71 -0.60 -12.04 -2.78
C ALA A 71 -0.93 -13.29 -3.61
N ARG A 72 -1.53 -13.11 -4.79
CA ARG A 72 -1.82 -14.20 -5.71
C ARG A 72 -0.56 -14.95 -6.12
N GLU A 73 0.49 -14.22 -6.49
CA GLU A 73 1.78 -14.81 -6.87
C GLU A 73 2.42 -15.59 -5.72
N LEU A 74 2.22 -15.14 -4.48
CA LEU A 74 2.71 -15.83 -3.29
C LEU A 74 1.84 -17.00 -2.86
N GLY A 75 0.67 -17.18 -3.48
CA GLY A 75 -0.28 -18.23 -3.10
C GLY A 75 -1.04 -17.93 -1.82
N HIS A 76 -1.09 -16.69 -1.39
CA HIS A 76 -1.87 -16.28 -0.21
C HIS A 76 -3.35 -16.28 -0.52
N LYS A 77 -4.16 -16.77 0.41
CA LYS A 77 -5.62 -16.79 0.28
C LYS A 77 -6.25 -15.43 0.57
N TYR A 78 -5.64 -14.67 1.48
CA TYR A 78 -6.13 -13.36 1.92
C TYR A 78 -4.98 -12.37 2.01
N TYR A 79 -5.32 -11.11 1.99
CA TYR A 79 -4.45 -10.01 2.42
C TYR A 79 -5.30 -9.01 3.20
N ALA A 80 -4.67 -8.29 4.13
CA ALA A 80 -5.36 -7.30 4.94
C ALA A 80 -5.46 -5.97 4.22
N VAL A 81 -6.58 -5.28 4.38
CA VAL A 81 -6.83 -3.97 3.78
C VAL A 81 -7.16 -2.95 4.85
N ALA A 82 -6.25 -2.00 5.05
CA ALA A 82 -6.49 -0.86 5.93
C ALA A 82 -7.40 0.15 5.21
N ARG A 83 -8.47 0.54 5.88
CA ARG A 83 -9.45 1.49 5.33
C ARG A 83 -9.26 2.86 5.98
N LYS A 84 -9.60 3.90 5.23
CA LYS A 84 -9.45 5.29 5.69
C LYS A 84 -10.63 5.80 6.48
N SER A 85 -11.72 5.03 6.54
CA SER A 85 -12.89 5.31 7.36
C SER A 85 -13.44 4.01 7.92
N ARG A 86 -14.10 4.09 9.08
CA ARG A 86 -14.73 2.92 9.70
C ARG A 86 -15.93 2.48 8.90
N LYS A 87 -15.95 1.22 8.49
CA LYS A 87 -17.08 0.60 7.77
C LYS A 87 -17.95 -0.18 8.74
N LEU A 88 -19.16 -0.51 8.33
CA LEU A 88 -20.11 -1.23 9.19
C LEU A 88 -19.55 -2.54 9.73
N TYR A 89 -18.79 -3.27 8.93
CA TYR A 89 -18.20 -4.55 9.32
C TYR A 89 -16.97 -4.42 10.21
N MET A 90 -16.58 -3.19 10.56
CA MET A 90 -15.37 -2.90 11.35
C MET A 90 -15.66 -2.50 12.79
N GLN A 91 -16.87 -2.74 13.30
CA GLN A 91 -17.26 -2.27 14.64
C GLN A 91 -16.40 -2.85 15.76
N ASP A 92 -15.92 -4.07 15.59
CA ASP A 92 -15.05 -4.79 16.52
C ASP A 92 -13.57 -4.81 16.07
N GLY A 93 -13.23 -3.96 15.14
CA GLY A 93 -11.86 -3.83 14.64
C GLY A 93 -11.02 -2.87 15.48
N ILE A 94 -9.85 -2.53 14.93
CA ILE A 94 -8.92 -1.57 15.54
C ILE A 94 -8.67 -0.40 14.60
N ASP A 95 -8.10 0.67 15.15
CA ASP A 95 -7.67 1.81 14.38
C ASP A 95 -6.43 2.44 14.98
N VAL A 96 -5.69 3.18 14.15
CA VAL A 96 -4.53 3.96 14.57
C VAL A 96 -4.57 5.33 13.92
N GLU A 97 -3.99 6.31 14.62
CA GLU A 97 -3.75 7.63 14.05
C GLU A 97 -2.34 7.67 13.45
N TYR A 98 -2.20 8.40 12.36
CA TYR A 98 -0.91 8.62 11.72
C TYR A 98 -0.86 9.98 11.03
N GLY A 99 0.35 10.40 10.68
CA GLY A 99 0.57 11.67 10.02
C GLY A 99 0.68 12.83 10.97
N SER A 100 1.10 13.99 10.43
CA SER A 100 1.33 15.20 11.20
C SER A 100 0.08 16.08 11.18
N SER A 101 -0.35 16.53 12.36
CA SER A 101 -1.40 17.53 12.49
C SER A 101 -0.99 18.89 11.91
N ILE A 102 0.30 19.07 11.62
CA ILE A 102 0.85 20.34 11.11
C ILE A 102 0.49 20.54 9.64
N THR A 103 0.46 19.47 8.85
CA THR A 103 0.23 19.53 7.39
C THR A 103 -1.24 19.58 7.00
N THR A 104 -2.13 18.96 7.79
CA THR A 104 -3.55 18.82 7.44
C THR A 104 -4.50 19.39 8.49
N GLY A 105 -3.98 19.82 9.64
CA GLY A 105 -4.80 20.26 10.77
C GLY A 105 -5.51 19.14 11.51
N LYS A 106 -5.54 17.92 10.96
CA LYS A 106 -6.14 16.73 11.59
C LYS A 106 -5.30 15.49 11.30
N PRO A 107 -5.05 14.65 12.33
CA PRO A 107 -4.40 13.37 12.09
C PRO A 107 -5.28 12.48 11.22
N GLN A 108 -4.67 11.68 10.37
CA GLN A 108 -5.37 10.68 9.58
C GLN A 108 -5.49 9.39 10.40
N ARG A 109 -6.49 8.58 10.07
CA ARG A 109 -6.70 7.31 10.74
C ARG A 109 -6.78 6.17 9.74
N LEU A 110 -6.30 5.00 10.15
CA LEU A 110 -6.46 3.75 9.42
C LEU A 110 -7.22 2.77 10.30
N PHE A 111 -8.15 2.06 9.68
CA PHE A 111 -9.05 1.11 10.33
C PHE A 111 -8.82 -0.28 9.77
N LEU A 112 -8.87 -1.29 10.65
CA LEU A 112 -8.71 -2.68 10.28
C LEU A 112 -9.85 -3.50 10.87
N SER A 113 -10.45 -4.38 10.06
CA SER A 113 -11.50 -5.27 10.53
C SER A 113 -10.96 -6.34 11.49
N LYS A 114 -11.84 -6.93 12.29
CA LYS A 114 -11.46 -8.05 13.17
C LYS A 114 -10.92 -9.23 12.37
N HIS A 115 -11.54 -9.54 11.24
CA HIS A 115 -11.07 -10.59 10.34
C HIS A 115 -9.60 -10.35 9.96
N ASP A 116 -9.28 -9.13 9.55
CA ASP A 116 -7.92 -8.79 9.12
C ASP A 116 -6.95 -8.73 10.30
N MET A 117 -7.42 -8.32 11.49
CA MET A 117 -6.61 -8.39 12.71
C MET A 117 -6.14 -9.83 12.98
N GLU A 118 -7.07 -10.76 12.93
CA GLU A 118 -6.79 -12.17 13.16
C GLU A 118 -5.86 -12.75 12.10
N LEU A 119 -6.00 -12.24 10.87
CA LEU A 119 -5.14 -12.61 9.75
C LEU A 119 -3.67 -12.21 10.00
N LEU A 120 -3.43 -11.08 10.66
CA LEU A 120 -2.10 -10.54 10.92
C LEU A 120 -1.46 -11.07 12.21
N LYS A 121 -2.26 -11.48 13.18
CA LYS A 121 -1.78 -11.83 14.51
C LYS A 121 -0.75 -12.95 14.49
N GLY A 122 0.44 -12.66 15.03
CA GLY A 122 1.54 -13.62 15.11
C GLY A 122 2.22 -13.91 13.77
N LYS A 123 1.88 -13.18 12.72
CA LYS A 123 2.39 -13.43 11.37
C LYS A 123 3.48 -12.44 10.97
N LYS A 124 4.33 -12.87 10.05
CA LYS A 124 5.30 -12.00 9.38
C LYS A 124 4.56 -11.26 8.26
N VAL A 125 4.42 -9.97 8.41
CA VAL A 125 3.59 -9.14 7.53
C VAL A 125 4.47 -8.35 6.57
N GLY A 126 4.14 -8.41 5.29
CA GLY A 126 4.70 -7.55 4.25
C GLY A 126 3.75 -6.39 3.98
N ILE A 127 4.29 -5.19 3.93
CA ILE A 127 3.53 -3.98 3.62
C ILE A 127 3.72 -3.63 2.15
N VAL A 128 2.62 -3.45 1.44
CA VAL A 128 2.63 -3.14 0.00
C VAL A 128 1.95 -1.80 -0.23
N ASP A 129 2.65 -0.93 -0.94
CA ASP A 129 2.09 0.35 -1.39
C ASP A 129 2.65 0.66 -2.79
N ASP A 130 1.94 1.52 -3.54
CA ASP A 130 2.35 1.89 -4.90
C ASP A 130 3.46 2.93 -4.90
N VAL A 131 3.36 3.94 -4.03
CA VAL A 131 4.32 5.03 -3.92
C VAL A 131 4.55 5.37 -2.44
N VAL A 132 5.81 5.38 -2.04
CA VAL A 132 6.22 5.86 -0.72
C VAL A 132 6.85 7.24 -0.90
N SER A 133 6.20 8.27 -0.36
CA SER A 133 6.66 9.65 -0.43
C SER A 133 7.32 10.08 0.89
N THR A 134 6.51 10.55 1.85
CA THR A 134 7.01 10.97 3.16
C THR A 134 7.22 9.79 4.13
N GLY A 135 6.58 8.65 3.84
CA GLY A 135 6.58 7.50 4.73
C GLY A 135 5.52 7.54 5.81
N GLU A 136 4.66 8.55 5.85
CA GLU A 136 3.61 8.67 6.87
C GLU A 136 2.58 7.54 6.77
N SER A 137 2.11 7.23 5.56
CA SER A 137 1.18 6.12 5.33
C SER A 137 1.80 4.78 5.71
N LEU A 138 3.08 4.60 5.38
CA LEU A 138 3.84 3.41 5.74
C LEU A 138 3.93 3.26 7.25
N ALA A 139 4.27 4.34 7.96
CA ALA A 139 4.33 4.36 9.41
C ALA A 139 2.96 4.03 10.04
N GLY A 140 1.88 4.53 9.44
CA GLY A 140 0.52 4.19 9.87
C GLY A 140 0.22 2.70 9.74
N LEU A 141 0.60 2.09 8.63
CA LEU A 141 0.44 0.66 8.41
C LEU A 141 1.29 -0.16 9.38
N GLU A 142 2.51 0.25 9.66
CA GLU A 142 3.37 -0.41 10.65
C GLU A 142 2.72 -0.41 12.03
N LYS A 143 2.19 0.74 12.47
CA LYS A 143 1.46 0.86 13.75
C LYS A 143 0.26 -0.08 13.79
N LEU A 144 -0.47 -0.16 12.70
CA LEU A 144 -1.66 -1.00 12.61
C LEU A 144 -1.31 -2.48 12.72
N VAL A 145 -0.26 -2.92 12.02
CA VAL A 145 0.25 -4.29 12.10
C VAL A 145 0.67 -4.63 13.52
N GLU A 146 1.44 -3.77 14.18
CA GLU A 146 1.90 -3.98 15.54
C GLU A 146 0.73 -4.05 16.52
N LYS A 147 -0.24 -3.16 16.38
CA LYS A 147 -1.46 -3.16 17.21
C LYS A 147 -2.28 -4.43 17.04
N ALA A 148 -2.30 -5.00 15.84
CA ALA A 148 -2.96 -6.26 15.54
C ALA A 148 -2.19 -7.49 16.07
N GLY A 149 -0.97 -7.29 16.55
CA GLY A 149 -0.12 -8.38 17.04
C GLY A 149 0.71 -9.06 15.96
N GLY A 150 0.83 -8.44 14.79
CA GLY A 150 1.69 -8.91 13.71
C GLY A 150 3.11 -8.41 13.84
N ILE A 151 3.99 -8.96 13.01
CA ILE A 151 5.41 -8.60 12.95
C ILE A 151 5.67 -7.99 11.59
N VAL A 152 6.13 -6.74 11.55
CA VAL A 152 6.50 -6.08 10.30
C VAL A 152 7.81 -6.70 9.81
N ALA A 153 7.75 -7.47 8.73
CA ALA A 153 8.90 -8.15 8.15
C ALA A 153 9.55 -7.35 7.01
N LYS A 154 8.71 -6.72 6.19
CA LYS A 154 9.17 -5.92 5.05
C LYS A 154 8.15 -4.88 4.63
#